data_f579b3e2a01613ea3062a7f89815375f
#
_entry.id   f579b3e2a01613ea3062a7f89815375f
#
_cell.length_a   1.000
_cell.length_b   1.000
_cell.length_c   1.000
_cell.angle_alpha   90.00
_cell.angle_beta   90.00
_cell.angle_gamma   90.00
#
_symmetry.space_group_name_H-M   'P 1'
#
loop_
_entity.id
_entity.type
_entity.pdbx_description
1 polymer ?
#
loop_
_entity_poly.entity_id
_entity_poly.type
_entity_poly.pdbx_seq_one_letter_code
_entity_poly.pdbx_strand_id
1 'polypeptide(L)'
;MCGICGLTYSDHERPVDRETLVRMTNIIQHRGPDSFGFHIEPGMGLGVRRLSIIDLKTGDQPISNENGAVTVICNGEIYNFLELRQELIAAGHRFRTSSDVEVIVHLYEDLGPECVHRLRGMFGFALWDSRRRLLMMARDRLGIKPLYYMVGAEGLCFGSEIKPILVSNLIKPKMDVLALRDLFTFGFVRRSRTFFSGIHQLLPGHYLLCQEGDVSVKRYWQVSFPPRDEKISDRNAEDWAEALLEKLQESVQIHLRSDVPVAAWLSSGIDSSAIVGLISKLTGQPLQTYSLAFENRKFDEVSGQKTLNCFPEYQLVNEKVVCKTKDFELFPRTVWHCENISASGIEILHMILSQSTARRFKVVLTGEGSDEAFGGYGWVRVDKLLRPLAVLPLFFRRLMLLGPLFPHFWPGASRVHLAPKEMNLTRYQSMMGPRQPGRLEKFISADLKSQLIEAESLVPPFTPPSDFYKWHSFTQLQYYELTVRLPNYITHHLDHTTMAHSLEARVPFLDHEFIEFCAKIPPTLKMKRLQEKYILRRAVKKLLPKEIVGRKKRGLSAPFDQWLRKKLPDFAVAMLSGESLSQKGYFRPLAVHDLLEKHRSGERDCGAHLMGILAIQLWDELFMKGQVKEAPA
;
A
#
# COMPACT_ATOMS: atom_id res chain seq x y z
N MET A 1 9.61 13.23 2.58
CA MET A 1 8.56 12.74 1.63
C MET A 1 8.16 13.82 0.67
N CYS A 2 7.76 13.45 -0.53
CA CYS A 2 7.51 14.42 -1.58
C CYS A 2 6.37 13.96 -2.49
N GLY A 3 5.97 14.81 -3.41
CA GLY A 3 5.25 14.44 -4.62
C GLY A 3 6.15 14.72 -5.80
N ILE A 4 6.39 13.73 -6.65
CA ILE A 4 7.18 13.89 -7.87
C ILE A 4 6.29 13.70 -9.11
N CYS A 5 6.63 14.39 -10.16
CA CYS A 5 6.03 14.24 -11.49
C CYS A 5 7.01 14.66 -12.58
N GLY A 6 6.73 14.24 -13.80
CA GLY A 6 7.53 14.66 -14.94
C GLY A 6 7.05 14.06 -16.24
N LEU A 7 7.67 14.49 -17.30
CA LEU A 7 7.42 13.98 -18.65
C LEU A 7 8.71 14.02 -19.47
N THR A 8 8.82 13.10 -20.42
CA THR A 8 9.84 13.13 -21.44
C THR A 8 9.20 12.89 -22.81
N TYR A 9 9.61 13.66 -23.81
CA TYR A 9 9.19 13.48 -25.19
C TYR A 9 10.16 12.58 -25.96
N SER A 10 9.64 11.82 -26.90
CA SER A 10 10.48 11.07 -27.85
C SER A 10 11.28 11.99 -28.76
N ASP A 11 10.73 13.16 -29.09
CA ASP A 11 11.45 14.26 -29.73
C ASP A 11 12.16 15.10 -28.65
N HIS A 12 13.45 14.91 -28.51
CA HIS A 12 14.28 15.57 -27.51
C HIS A 12 14.52 17.08 -27.73
N GLU A 13 14.22 17.59 -28.93
CA GLU A 13 14.29 19.03 -29.23
C GLU A 13 12.97 19.75 -28.90
N ARG A 14 11.89 19.00 -28.66
CA ARG A 14 10.60 19.57 -28.31
C ARG A 14 10.65 20.28 -26.96
N PRO A 15 10.29 21.57 -26.90
CA PRO A 15 10.30 22.30 -25.63
C PRO A 15 9.22 21.75 -24.68
N VAL A 16 9.57 21.62 -23.42
CA VAL A 16 8.59 21.28 -22.38
C VAL A 16 7.86 22.54 -21.95
N ASP A 17 6.53 22.50 -22.05
CA ASP A 17 5.68 23.58 -21.56
C ASP A 17 5.74 23.67 -20.02
N ARG A 18 6.32 24.74 -19.53
CA ARG A 18 6.46 24.99 -18.10
C ARG A 18 5.12 25.07 -17.37
N GLU A 19 4.08 25.62 -17.98
CA GLU A 19 2.77 25.74 -17.35
C GLU A 19 2.14 24.35 -17.11
N THR A 20 2.32 23.44 -18.06
CA THR A 20 1.91 22.04 -17.89
C THR A 20 2.62 21.41 -16.71
N LEU A 21 3.93 21.56 -16.59
CA LEU A 21 4.69 21.02 -15.47
C LEU A 21 4.28 21.65 -14.13
N VAL A 22 3.98 22.93 -14.11
CA VAL A 22 3.44 23.64 -12.95
C VAL A 22 2.08 23.08 -12.54
N ARG A 23 1.14 22.84 -13.50
CA ARG A 23 -0.15 22.21 -13.20
C ARG A 23 0.04 20.81 -12.62
N MET A 24 0.92 19.99 -13.23
CA MET A 24 1.25 18.64 -12.74
C MET A 24 1.79 18.66 -11.31
N THR A 25 2.63 19.62 -10.99
CA THR A 25 3.24 19.75 -9.67
C THR A 25 2.25 20.30 -8.64
N ASN A 26 1.39 21.25 -9.02
CA ASN A 26 0.43 21.86 -8.11
C ASN A 26 -0.68 20.89 -7.67
N ILE A 27 -1.13 20.00 -8.53
CA ILE A 27 -2.20 19.04 -8.19
C ILE A 27 -1.80 18.06 -7.06
N ILE A 28 -0.49 17.92 -6.79
CA ILE A 28 0.07 17.08 -5.72
C ILE A 28 0.69 17.92 -4.58
N GLN A 29 0.32 19.19 -4.43
CA GLN A 29 0.84 20.07 -3.38
C GLN A 29 0.62 19.53 -1.97
N HIS A 30 -0.49 18.82 -1.74
CA HIS A 30 -0.81 18.20 -0.46
C HIS A 30 0.23 17.18 0.01
N ARG A 31 1.04 16.60 -0.90
CA ARG A 31 2.12 15.67 -0.55
C ARG A 31 3.35 16.38 0.03
N GLY A 32 3.62 17.59 -0.44
CA GLY A 32 4.80 18.37 -0.01
C GLY A 32 4.57 19.87 -0.11
N PRO A 33 4.04 20.46 0.98
CA PRO A 33 3.69 21.88 0.98
C PRO A 33 4.87 22.82 1.27
N ASP A 34 6.03 22.29 1.72
CA ASP A 34 7.11 23.12 2.26
C ASP A 34 7.90 23.84 1.17
N SER A 35 8.25 23.16 0.07
CA SER A 35 8.91 23.76 -1.09
C SER A 35 8.58 23.02 -2.40
N PHE A 36 9.03 23.59 -3.51
CA PHE A 36 8.89 22.99 -4.84
C PHE A 36 10.11 23.31 -5.71
N GLY A 37 10.32 22.48 -6.74
CA GLY A 37 11.39 22.70 -7.69
C GLY A 37 11.10 22.09 -9.05
N PHE A 38 11.83 22.56 -10.06
CA PHE A 38 11.72 22.10 -11.43
C PHE A 38 13.10 21.93 -12.06
N HIS A 39 13.24 20.93 -12.92
CA HIS A 39 14.32 20.82 -13.88
C HIS A 39 13.69 20.72 -15.26
N ILE A 40 14.06 21.59 -16.19
CA ILE A 40 13.48 21.69 -17.53
C ILE A 40 14.59 21.80 -18.54
N GLU A 41 14.63 20.85 -19.47
CA GLU A 41 15.45 20.83 -20.66
C GLU A 41 14.59 20.54 -21.90
N PRO A 42 15.07 20.79 -23.13
CA PRO A 42 14.37 20.29 -24.31
C PRO A 42 14.13 18.79 -24.20
N GLY A 43 12.89 18.36 -24.44
CA GLY A 43 12.48 16.97 -24.34
C GLY A 43 12.25 16.43 -22.92
N MET A 44 12.59 17.17 -21.83
CA MET A 44 12.51 16.65 -20.47
C MET A 44 12.06 17.68 -19.44
N GLY A 45 11.10 17.31 -18.59
CA GLY A 45 10.65 18.11 -17.46
C GLY A 45 10.45 17.27 -16.20
N LEU A 46 11.07 17.68 -15.09
CA LEU A 46 10.90 17.14 -13.75
C LEU A 46 10.30 18.18 -12.83
N GLY A 47 9.36 17.79 -11.99
CA GLY A 47 8.73 18.64 -11.00
C GLY A 47 8.59 17.92 -9.65
N VAL A 48 8.77 18.65 -8.56
CA VAL A 48 8.69 18.10 -7.20
C VAL A 48 7.98 19.06 -6.25
N ARG A 49 7.18 18.48 -5.34
CA ARG A 49 6.66 19.10 -4.11
C ARG A 49 7.30 18.43 -2.93
N ARG A 50 7.97 19.19 -2.08
CA ARG A 50 8.78 18.68 -0.99
C ARG A 50 8.08 18.83 0.36
N LEU A 51 8.09 17.74 1.14
CA LEU A 51 7.88 17.74 2.58
C LEU A 51 9.25 17.55 3.24
N SER A 52 9.75 18.58 3.91
CA SER A 52 11.10 18.63 4.47
C SER A 52 11.15 17.85 5.79
N ILE A 53 11.91 16.75 5.81
CA ILE A 53 12.07 15.82 6.94
C ILE A 53 13.56 15.65 7.26
N ILE A 54 14.40 15.36 6.27
CA ILE A 54 15.86 15.30 6.38
C ILE A 54 16.45 16.47 5.60
N ASP A 55 17.45 17.12 6.17
CA ASP A 55 18.09 18.32 5.64
C ASP A 55 17.12 19.47 5.35
N LEU A 56 16.67 20.12 6.40
CA LEU A 56 15.67 21.19 6.31
C LEU A 56 16.15 22.45 5.58
N LYS A 57 17.48 22.61 5.38
CA LYS A 57 18.08 23.83 4.85
C LYS A 57 18.57 23.72 3.42
N THR A 58 19.21 22.61 3.05
CA THR A 58 19.90 22.45 1.76
C THR A 58 19.32 21.33 0.89
N GLY A 59 18.41 20.49 1.42
CA GLY A 59 17.86 19.34 0.76
C GLY A 59 16.73 19.60 -0.25
N ASP A 60 16.61 20.83 -0.77
CA ASP A 60 15.63 21.13 -1.81
C ASP A 60 15.94 20.38 -3.10
N GLN A 61 14.90 19.85 -3.70
CA GLN A 61 14.97 19.06 -4.94
C GLN A 61 14.44 19.89 -6.14
N PRO A 62 14.92 19.62 -7.36
CA PRO A 62 15.80 18.53 -7.81
C PRO A 62 17.25 18.67 -7.33
N ILE A 63 17.90 17.51 -7.07
CA ILE A 63 19.31 17.45 -6.66
C ILE A 63 20.15 16.94 -7.84
N SER A 64 21.27 17.62 -8.12
CA SER A 64 22.18 17.24 -9.20
C SER A 64 23.56 16.88 -8.65
N ASN A 65 24.27 16.03 -9.40
CA ASN A 65 25.68 15.74 -9.15
C ASN A 65 26.58 16.97 -9.36
N GLU A 66 27.91 16.85 -9.18
CA GLU A 66 28.87 17.96 -9.19
C GLU A 66 28.88 18.75 -10.50
N ASN A 67 28.68 18.06 -11.63
CA ASN A 67 28.74 18.66 -12.96
C ASN A 67 27.37 19.00 -13.56
N GLY A 68 26.28 18.71 -12.83
CA GLY A 68 24.90 18.97 -13.23
C GLY A 68 24.34 18.04 -14.32
N ALA A 69 25.06 16.99 -14.71
CA ALA A 69 24.62 16.09 -15.78
C ALA A 69 23.61 15.03 -15.32
N VAL A 70 23.61 14.69 -14.04
CA VAL A 70 22.66 13.73 -13.44
C VAL A 70 21.83 14.46 -12.42
N THR A 71 20.52 14.43 -12.60
CA THR A 71 19.55 15.13 -11.74
C THR A 71 18.49 14.16 -11.25
N VAL A 72 18.17 14.20 -9.94
CA VAL A 72 17.16 13.32 -9.31
C VAL A 72 16.07 14.10 -8.61
N ILE A 73 14.85 13.58 -8.67
CA ILE A 73 13.73 13.90 -7.79
C ILE A 73 13.24 12.60 -7.12
N CYS A 74 12.97 12.67 -5.81
CA CYS A 74 12.63 11.49 -5.02
C CYS A 74 11.44 11.76 -4.09
N ASN A 75 10.49 10.84 -4.08
CA ASN A 75 9.47 10.69 -3.05
C ASN A 75 9.87 9.50 -2.18
N GLY A 76 10.52 9.75 -1.05
CA GLY A 76 10.96 8.66 -0.17
C GLY A 76 12.03 9.06 0.83
N GLU A 77 12.61 8.04 1.45
CA GLU A 77 13.71 8.12 2.42
C GLU A 77 14.72 7.00 2.13
N ILE A 78 15.99 7.36 2.03
CA ILE A 78 17.10 6.40 1.89
C ILE A 78 17.75 6.23 3.27
N TYR A 79 17.32 5.24 4.02
CA TYR A 79 17.70 5.07 5.43
C TYR A 79 19.20 4.85 5.65
N ASN A 80 19.91 4.21 4.71
CA ASN A 80 21.34 3.96 4.81
C ASN A 80 22.22 5.07 4.18
N PHE A 81 21.66 6.28 4.02
CA PHE A 81 22.37 7.38 3.36
C PHE A 81 23.65 7.81 4.08
N LEU A 82 23.71 7.71 5.41
CA LEU A 82 24.88 8.11 6.18
C LEU A 82 26.09 7.24 5.86
N GLU A 83 25.87 5.93 5.79
CA GLU A 83 26.88 4.94 5.45
C GLU A 83 27.31 5.09 3.99
N LEU A 84 26.35 5.18 3.06
CA LEU A 84 26.63 5.40 1.64
C LEU A 84 27.39 6.70 1.38
N ARG A 85 27.02 7.78 2.07
CA ARG A 85 27.70 9.07 1.95
C ARG A 85 29.18 9.00 2.33
N GLN A 86 29.51 8.28 3.41
CA GLN A 86 30.90 8.09 3.81
C GLN A 86 31.71 7.34 2.76
N GLU A 87 31.15 6.27 2.21
CA GLU A 87 31.79 5.49 1.14
C GLU A 87 32.00 6.32 -0.13
N LEU A 88 31.00 7.08 -0.56
CA LEU A 88 31.04 7.91 -1.76
C LEU A 88 32.02 9.09 -1.62
N ILE A 89 32.10 9.71 -0.45
CA ILE A 89 33.12 10.75 -0.18
C ILE A 89 34.52 10.12 -0.24
N ALA A 90 34.73 8.95 0.31
CA ALA A 90 36.00 8.23 0.23
C ALA A 90 36.37 7.84 -1.22
N ALA A 91 35.36 7.61 -2.09
CA ALA A 91 35.53 7.38 -3.51
C ALA A 91 35.80 8.68 -4.33
N GLY A 92 35.67 9.85 -3.72
CA GLY A 92 36.01 11.13 -4.34
C GLY A 92 34.83 12.02 -4.72
N HIS A 93 33.59 11.57 -4.47
CA HIS A 93 32.39 12.37 -4.72
C HIS A 93 32.27 13.55 -3.76
N ARG A 94 31.66 14.65 -4.24
CA ARG A 94 31.50 15.90 -3.48
C ARG A 94 30.01 16.19 -3.29
N PHE A 95 29.56 16.08 -2.07
CA PHE A 95 28.19 16.38 -1.68
C PHE A 95 27.95 17.88 -1.48
N ARG A 96 26.84 18.38 -1.94
CA ARG A 96 26.38 19.77 -1.78
C ARG A 96 25.34 19.94 -0.68
N THR A 97 24.61 18.89 -0.37
CA THR A 97 23.52 18.89 0.61
C THR A 97 23.82 17.89 1.73
N SER A 98 23.02 17.89 2.77
CA SER A 98 22.99 16.83 3.77
C SER A 98 21.81 15.87 3.56
N SER A 99 21.12 15.98 2.41
CA SER A 99 19.97 15.15 2.07
C SER A 99 20.36 13.69 1.84
N ASP A 100 19.49 12.80 2.26
CA ASP A 100 19.56 11.38 1.96
C ASP A 100 19.41 11.08 0.46
N VAL A 101 18.71 11.94 -0.29
CA VAL A 101 18.46 11.78 -1.72
C VAL A 101 19.72 11.95 -2.57
N GLU A 102 20.68 12.75 -2.14
CA GLU A 102 21.90 13.05 -2.92
C GLU A 102 22.76 11.81 -3.18
N VAL A 103 22.72 10.80 -2.30
CA VAL A 103 23.47 9.56 -2.53
C VAL A 103 23.05 8.84 -3.82
N ILE A 104 21.83 9.09 -4.32
CA ILE A 104 21.31 8.42 -5.52
C ILE A 104 22.08 8.86 -6.77
N VAL A 105 22.36 10.17 -6.93
CA VAL A 105 23.07 10.68 -8.10
C VAL A 105 24.50 10.16 -8.16
N HIS A 106 25.20 10.13 -7.02
CA HIS A 106 26.58 9.64 -6.95
C HIS A 106 26.69 8.13 -7.12
N LEU A 107 25.77 7.36 -6.53
CA LEU A 107 25.68 5.91 -6.78
C LEU A 107 25.38 5.59 -8.26
N TYR A 108 24.54 6.43 -8.92
CA TYR A 108 24.26 6.25 -10.34
C TYR A 108 25.48 6.55 -11.21
N GLU A 109 26.30 7.52 -10.86
CA GLU A 109 27.56 7.77 -11.58
C GLU A 109 28.48 6.56 -11.58
N ASP A 110 28.61 5.87 -10.45
CA ASP A 110 29.48 4.71 -10.31
C ASP A 110 28.87 3.42 -10.88
N LEU A 111 27.58 3.20 -10.69
CA LEU A 111 26.94 1.90 -10.92
C LEU A 111 25.86 1.92 -12.02
N GLY A 112 25.52 3.09 -12.55
CA GLY A 112 24.39 3.23 -13.45
C GLY A 112 23.07 2.77 -12.79
N PRO A 113 22.18 2.10 -13.55
CA PRO A 113 20.89 1.65 -13.02
C PRO A 113 21.00 0.63 -11.87
N GLU A 114 22.12 -0.04 -11.71
CA GLU A 114 22.34 -1.01 -10.62
C GLU A 114 22.51 -0.33 -9.24
N CYS A 115 22.58 0.99 -9.19
CA CYS A 115 22.60 1.79 -7.96
C CYS A 115 21.45 1.43 -7.00
N VAL A 116 20.30 1.02 -7.53
CA VAL A 116 19.10 0.61 -6.75
C VAL A 116 19.37 -0.54 -5.77
N HIS A 117 20.35 -1.39 -6.06
CA HIS A 117 20.72 -2.51 -5.18
C HIS A 117 21.34 -2.04 -3.86
N ARG A 118 22.02 -0.88 -3.87
CA ARG A 118 22.70 -0.32 -2.70
C ARG A 118 21.75 0.44 -1.75
N LEU A 119 20.57 0.83 -2.23
CA LEU A 119 19.62 1.63 -1.48
C LEU A 119 18.84 0.78 -0.48
N ARG A 120 18.82 1.18 0.80
CA ARG A 120 17.93 0.67 1.83
C ARG A 120 16.97 1.78 2.23
N GLY A 121 15.70 1.64 1.86
CA GLY A 121 14.72 2.71 2.07
C GLY A 121 13.37 2.40 1.45
N MET A 122 12.51 3.40 1.51
CA MET A 122 11.21 3.45 0.86
C MET A 122 11.24 4.60 -0.15
N PHE A 123 11.06 4.33 -1.43
CA PHE A 123 11.25 5.34 -2.46
C PHE A 123 10.48 5.09 -3.75
N GLY A 124 10.08 6.19 -4.39
CA GLY A 124 9.82 6.29 -5.80
C GLY A 124 10.60 7.49 -6.33
N PHE A 125 11.59 7.28 -7.19
CA PHE A 125 12.40 8.37 -7.74
C PHE A 125 12.40 8.37 -9.26
N ALA A 126 12.72 9.54 -9.82
CA ALA A 126 13.05 9.73 -11.22
C ALA A 126 14.40 10.45 -11.31
N LEU A 127 15.30 9.92 -12.12
CA LEU A 127 16.64 10.40 -12.37
C LEU A 127 16.82 10.62 -13.86
N TRP A 128 17.31 11.80 -14.22
CA TRP A 128 17.66 12.18 -15.58
C TRP A 128 19.17 12.27 -15.78
N ASP A 129 19.68 11.53 -16.76
CA ASP A 129 21.06 11.64 -17.25
C ASP A 129 21.04 12.39 -18.58
N SER A 130 21.41 13.67 -18.56
CA SER A 130 21.37 14.54 -19.73
C SER A 130 22.37 14.15 -20.82
N ARG A 131 23.51 13.52 -20.44
CA ARG A 131 24.53 13.07 -21.41
C ARG A 131 24.05 11.87 -22.21
N ARG A 132 23.32 10.95 -21.56
CA ARG A 132 22.76 9.75 -22.17
C ARG A 132 21.36 9.96 -22.71
N ARG A 133 20.73 11.09 -22.40
CA ARG A 133 19.30 11.35 -22.63
C ARG A 133 18.43 10.22 -22.09
N LEU A 134 18.74 9.78 -20.88
CA LEU A 134 18.13 8.61 -20.23
C LEU A 134 17.35 9.04 -18.99
N LEU A 135 16.05 8.74 -18.99
CA LEU A 135 15.22 8.79 -17.79
C LEU A 135 15.22 7.41 -17.13
N MET A 136 15.68 7.36 -15.87
CA MET A 136 15.52 6.20 -15.01
C MET A 136 14.47 6.50 -13.95
N MET A 137 13.50 5.62 -13.79
CA MET A 137 12.57 5.64 -12.67
C MET A 137 12.70 4.36 -11.86
N ALA A 138 12.68 4.44 -10.54
CA ALA A 138 12.74 3.24 -9.71
C ALA A 138 11.77 3.31 -8.54
N ARG A 139 11.23 2.14 -8.16
CA ARG A 139 10.32 1.98 -7.03
C ARG A 139 10.92 1.00 -6.02
N ASP A 140 10.76 1.28 -4.72
CA ASP A 140 11.28 0.46 -3.65
C ASP A 140 10.81 -1.01 -3.71
N ARG A 141 11.51 -1.87 -2.99
CA ARG A 141 11.37 -3.34 -3.06
C ARG A 141 9.99 -3.87 -2.71
N LEU A 142 9.27 -3.19 -1.81
CA LEU A 142 7.95 -3.62 -1.32
C LEU A 142 6.80 -2.71 -1.81
N GLY A 143 7.12 -1.68 -2.61
CA GLY A 143 6.14 -0.74 -3.15
C GLY A 143 5.50 0.12 -2.08
N ILE A 144 6.29 0.55 -1.10
CA ILE A 144 5.83 1.44 -0.02
C ILE A 144 5.46 2.80 -0.61
N LYS A 145 6.31 3.31 -1.53
CA LYS A 145 6.03 4.57 -2.23
C LYS A 145 5.39 4.32 -3.58
N PRO A 146 4.35 5.08 -3.94
CA PRO A 146 3.70 4.96 -5.25
C PRO A 146 4.53 5.63 -6.35
N LEU A 147 4.47 5.05 -7.56
CA LEU A 147 5.01 5.63 -8.77
C LEU A 147 4.21 5.13 -9.97
N TYR A 148 3.57 6.04 -10.69
CA TYR A 148 2.72 5.76 -11.85
C TYR A 148 3.34 6.33 -13.11
N TYR A 149 3.06 5.70 -14.25
CA TYR A 149 3.53 6.14 -15.54
C TYR A 149 2.54 5.81 -16.67
N MET A 150 2.63 6.57 -17.72
CA MET A 150 1.96 6.36 -19.00
C MET A 150 3.00 6.49 -20.12
N VAL A 151 2.93 5.57 -21.08
CA VAL A 151 3.70 5.64 -22.33
C VAL A 151 2.72 5.92 -23.47
N GLY A 152 2.91 7.02 -24.14
CA GLY A 152 2.12 7.44 -25.30
C GLY A 152 2.97 7.61 -26.54
N ALA A 153 2.35 7.94 -27.66
CA ALA A 153 3.05 8.16 -28.93
C ALA A 153 4.07 9.33 -28.88
N GLU A 154 3.81 10.31 -28.01
CA GLU A 154 4.66 11.51 -27.88
C GLU A 154 5.78 11.35 -26.83
N GLY A 155 5.74 10.31 -25.98
CA GLY A 155 6.70 10.10 -24.93
C GLY A 155 6.12 9.46 -23.67
N LEU A 156 6.77 9.68 -22.54
CA LEU A 156 6.42 9.13 -21.24
C LEU A 156 6.04 10.26 -20.26
N CYS A 157 5.00 10.03 -19.47
CA CYS A 157 4.59 10.90 -18.36
C CYS A 157 4.48 10.08 -17.08
N PHE A 158 4.85 10.67 -15.92
CA PHE A 158 4.85 9.95 -14.65
C PHE A 158 4.47 10.84 -13.46
N GLY A 159 4.14 10.21 -12.34
CA GLY A 159 3.89 10.89 -11.07
C GLY A 159 3.82 9.95 -9.87
N SER A 160 3.99 10.51 -8.67
CA SER A 160 3.70 9.83 -7.41
C SER A 160 2.21 9.51 -7.25
N GLU A 161 1.36 10.26 -7.93
CA GLU A 161 -0.08 10.06 -8.05
C GLU A 161 -0.48 10.09 -9.53
N ILE A 162 -1.69 9.63 -9.85
CA ILE A 162 -2.19 9.58 -11.24
C ILE A 162 -2.60 10.97 -11.73
N LYS A 163 -3.08 11.83 -10.83
CA LYS A 163 -3.55 13.19 -11.17
C LYS A 163 -2.56 14.02 -12.00
N PRO A 164 -1.24 14.05 -11.71
CA PRO A 164 -0.26 14.72 -12.56
C PRO A 164 -0.30 14.25 -14.02
N ILE A 165 -0.47 12.93 -14.24
CA ILE A 165 -0.55 12.37 -15.59
C ILE A 165 -1.83 12.83 -16.30
N LEU A 166 -2.95 12.89 -15.59
CA LEU A 166 -4.22 13.34 -16.16
C LEU A 166 -4.20 14.83 -16.55
N VAL A 167 -3.62 15.69 -15.70
CA VAL A 167 -3.55 17.15 -15.97
C VAL A 167 -2.46 17.53 -16.97
N SER A 168 -1.60 16.59 -17.39
CA SER A 168 -0.64 16.79 -18.49
C SER A 168 -1.33 16.91 -19.85
N ASN A 169 -2.57 16.43 -19.97
CA ASN A 169 -3.36 16.31 -21.19
C ASN A 169 -2.76 15.39 -22.27
N LEU A 170 -1.73 14.59 -21.92
CA LEU A 170 -1.13 13.60 -22.83
C LEU A 170 -2.00 12.34 -22.97
N ILE A 171 -2.97 12.15 -22.10
CA ILE A 171 -3.91 11.04 -22.12
C ILE A 171 -5.32 11.52 -21.76
N LYS A 172 -6.31 11.00 -22.49
CA LYS A 172 -7.71 11.17 -22.08
C LYS A 172 -8.09 10.06 -21.11
N PRO A 173 -8.69 10.37 -19.94
CA PRO A 173 -9.09 9.37 -18.99
C PRO A 173 -10.12 8.41 -19.58
N LYS A 174 -9.87 7.11 -19.40
CA LYS A 174 -10.78 6.02 -19.78
C LYS A 174 -10.70 4.95 -18.70
N MET A 175 -11.85 4.37 -18.32
CA MET A 175 -11.87 3.30 -17.31
C MET A 175 -11.23 2.02 -17.85
N ASP A 176 -10.41 1.36 -17.03
CA ASP A 176 -10.00 -0.03 -17.22
C ASP A 176 -11.07 -0.96 -16.61
N VAL A 177 -11.83 -1.63 -17.45
CA VAL A 177 -12.93 -2.53 -17.02
C VAL A 177 -12.43 -3.71 -16.18
N LEU A 178 -11.19 -4.14 -16.38
CA LEU A 178 -10.59 -5.21 -15.59
C LEU A 178 -10.22 -4.74 -14.18
N ALA A 179 -9.92 -3.46 -13.99
CA ALA A 179 -9.74 -2.88 -12.66
C ALA A 179 -11.06 -2.91 -11.86
N LEU A 180 -12.19 -2.64 -12.51
CA LEU A 180 -13.51 -2.77 -11.90
C LEU A 180 -13.78 -4.22 -11.46
N ARG A 181 -13.49 -5.21 -12.31
CA ARG A 181 -13.58 -6.62 -11.93
C ARG A 181 -12.70 -6.95 -10.73
N ASP A 182 -11.46 -6.48 -10.73
CA ASP A 182 -10.51 -6.71 -9.63
C ASP A 182 -11.05 -6.13 -8.30
N LEU A 183 -11.62 -4.93 -8.33
CA LEU A 183 -12.26 -4.32 -7.16
C LEU A 183 -13.34 -5.21 -6.55
N PHE A 184 -14.25 -5.75 -7.35
CA PHE A 184 -15.33 -6.60 -6.84
C PHE A 184 -14.88 -8.02 -6.51
N THR A 185 -13.74 -8.46 -7.04
CA THR A 185 -13.18 -9.79 -6.81
C THR A 185 -12.23 -9.82 -5.61
N PHE A 186 -11.28 -8.91 -5.55
CA PHE A 186 -10.21 -8.84 -4.54
C PHE A 186 -10.42 -7.70 -3.54
N GLY A 187 -11.16 -6.67 -3.91
CA GLY A 187 -11.35 -5.45 -3.15
C GLY A 187 -10.37 -4.33 -3.47
N PHE A 188 -9.46 -4.58 -4.40
CA PHE A 188 -8.43 -3.66 -4.89
C PHE A 188 -7.98 -4.08 -6.29
N VAL A 189 -7.33 -3.15 -7.01
CA VAL A 189 -6.76 -3.41 -8.34
C VAL A 189 -5.38 -4.03 -8.20
N ARG A 190 -5.04 -5.00 -9.04
CA ARG A 190 -3.82 -5.79 -8.91
C ARG A 190 -2.75 -5.46 -9.94
N ARG A 191 -1.49 -5.78 -9.63
CA ARG A 191 -0.31 -5.66 -10.49
C ARG A 191 -0.04 -4.19 -10.88
N SER A 192 0.41 -3.98 -12.13
CA SER A 192 0.67 -2.64 -12.67
C SER A 192 -0.59 -1.87 -13.09
N ARG A 193 -1.76 -2.51 -13.06
CA ARG A 193 -3.02 -1.90 -13.51
C ARG A 193 -3.49 -0.81 -12.56
N THR A 194 -4.19 0.19 -13.12
CA THR A 194 -4.95 1.20 -12.38
C THR A 194 -6.39 1.24 -12.89
N PHE A 195 -7.25 2.06 -12.29
CA PHE A 195 -8.59 2.31 -12.84
C PHE A 195 -8.57 3.08 -14.17
N PHE A 196 -7.43 3.65 -14.53
CA PHE A 196 -7.26 4.42 -15.76
C PHE A 196 -6.55 3.55 -16.81
N SER A 197 -7.24 3.27 -17.91
CA SER A 197 -6.68 2.54 -19.05
C SER A 197 -5.45 3.28 -19.61
N GLY A 198 -4.34 2.56 -19.83
CA GLY A 198 -3.09 3.12 -20.31
C GLY A 198 -2.20 3.77 -19.25
N ILE A 199 -2.67 3.89 -17.99
CA ILE A 199 -1.83 4.33 -16.87
C ILE A 199 -1.47 3.14 -16.00
N HIS A 200 -0.18 2.96 -15.76
CA HIS A 200 0.38 1.83 -15.03
C HIS A 200 1.10 2.29 -13.77
N GLN A 201 1.06 1.48 -12.72
CA GLN A 201 2.02 1.65 -11.61
C GLN A 201 3.30 0.88 -11.91
N LEU A 202 4.45 1.46 -11.58
CA LEU A 202 5.71 0.72 -11.59
C LEU A 202 5.68 -0.32 -10.48
N LEU A 203 5.98 -1.58 -10.81
CA LEU A 203 5.90 -2.68 -9.85
C LEU A 203 6.97 -2.54 -8.75
N PRO A 204 6.71 -3.04 -7.54
CA PRO A 204 7.69 -3.11 -6.46
C PRO A 204 8.97 -3.82 -6.90
N GLY A 205 10.14 -3.30 -6.50
CA GLY A 205 11.43 -3.88 -6.85
C GLY A 205 11.75 -3.83 -8.34
N HIS A 206 11.20 -2.84 -9.06
CA HIS A 206 11.48 -2.62 -10.47
C HIS A 206 12.02 -1.22 -10.72
N TYR A 207 12.81 -1.08 -11.77
CA TYR A 207 13.13 0.20 -12.39
C TYR A 207 12.72 0.20 -13.87
N LEU A 208 12.45 1.40 -14.37
CA LEU A 208 12.11 1.68 -15.76
C LEU A 208 13.20 2.57 -16.34
N LEU A 209 13.65 2.26 -17.53
CA LEU A 209 14.53 3.09 -18.35
C LEU A 209 13.75 3.56 -19.58
N CYS A 210 13.82 4.85 -19.85
CA CYS A 210 13.28 5.46 -21.08
C CYS A 210 14.39 6.23 -21.77
N GLN A 211 14.74 5.83 -22.99
CA GLN A 211 15.77 6.45 -23.81
C GLN A 211 15.25 6.54 -25.25
N GLU A 212 15.24 7.73 -25.85
CA GLU A 212 14.79 7.95 -27.23
C GLU A 212 13.40 7.38 -27.54
N GLY A 213 12.52 7.38 -26.54
CA GLY A 213 11.15 6.82 -26.63
C GLY A 213 11.06 5.32 -26.36
N ASP A 214 12.18 4.60 -26.35
CA ASP A 214 12.19 3.19 -25.98
C ASP A 214 12.08 3.01 -24.47
N VAL A 215 11.11 2.20 -24.04
CA VAL A 215 10.84 1.96 -22.62
C VAL A 215 11.12 0.50 -22.26
N SER A 216 11.98 0.29 -21.27
CA SER A 216 12.25 -1.02 -20.70
C SER A 216 12.01 -1.05 -19.19
N VAL A 217 11.36 -2.11 -18.69
CA VAL A 217 11.11 -2.31 -17.26
C VAL A 217 11.86 -3.54 -16.80
N LYS A 218 12.69 -3.38 -15.77
CA LYS A 218 13.52 -4.45 -15.22
C LYS A 218 13.26 -4.66 -13.75
N ARG A 219 13.20 -5.92 -13.31
CA ARG A 219 13.10 -6.28 -11.92
C ARG A 219 14.49 -6.37 -11.30
N TYR A 220 14.76 -5.59 -10.25
CA TYR A 220 16.02 -5.66 -9.51
C TYR A 220 15.90 -6.43 -8.19
N TRP A 221 14.68 -6.64 -7.67
CA TRP A 221 14.48 -7.37 -6.42
C TRP A 221 13.18 -8.16 -6.43
N GLN A 222 13.19 -9.29 -5.74
CA GLN A 222 12.02 -10.12 -5.48
C GLN A 222 12.23 -10.89 -4.17
N VAL A 223 11.16 -10.95 -3.35
CA VAL A 223 11.18 -11.82 -2.16
C VAL A 223 11.25 -13.28 -2.59
N SER A 224 12.14 -14.04 -1.96
CA SER A 224 12.30 -15.49 -2.14
C SER A 224 12.23 -16.20 -0.79
N PHE A 225 11.82 -17.46 -0.82
CA PHE A 225 11.72 -18.30 0.38
C PHE A 225 12.49 -19.60 0.17
N PRO A 226 13.03 -20.18 1.27
CA PRO A 226 13.68 -21.48 1.19
C PRO A 226 12.71 -22.57 0.71
N PRO A 227 13.20 -23.58 -0.05
CA PRO A 227 12.44 -24.78 -0.34
C PRO A 227 11.90 -25.47 0.92
N ARG A 228 10.72 -26.10 0.82
CA ARG A 228 10.05 -26.72 1.97
C ARG A 228 10.86 -27.82 2.65
N ASP A 229 11.72 -28.47 1.88
CA ASP A 229 12.50 -29.64 2.30
C ASP A 229 13.93 -29.24 2.73
N GLU A 230 14.27 -27.95 2.64
CA GLU A 230 15.56 -27.41 3.06
C GLU A 230 15.60 -27.18 4.57
N LYS A 231 16.63 -27.70 5.22
CA LYS A 231 16.91 -27.40 6.62
C LYS A 231 17.57 -26.03 6.72
N ILE A 232 16.79 -25.02 7.07
CA ILE A 232 17.19 -23.61 7.04
C ILE A 232 18.28 -23.32 8.11
N SER A 233 18.19 -23.96 9.30
CA SER A 233 19.07 -23.66 10.43
C SER A 233 18.83 -24.65 11.57
N ASP A 234 19.85 -24.86 12.42
CA ASP A 234 19.75 -25.58 13.69
C ASP A 234 19.25 -24.70 14.85
N ARG A 235 18.92 -23.43 14.59
CA ARG A 235 18.43 -22.50 15.59
C ARG A 235 17.13 -22.99 16.22
N ASN A 236 17.07 -22.96 17.55
CA ASN A 236 15.82 -23.19 18.28
C ASN A 236 14.89 -21.96 18.22
N ALA A 237 13.70 -22.07 18.80
CA ALA A 237 12.71 -21.00 18.75
C ALA A 237 13.10 -19.73 19.56
N GLU A 238 13.97 -19.87 20.56
CA GLU A 238 14.44 -18.71 21.34
C GLU A 238 15.49 -17.94 20.55
N ASP A 239 16.47 -18.65 19.94
CA ASP A 239 17.50 -18.02 19.09
C ASP A 239 16.86 -17.24 17.92
N TRP A 240 15.82 -17.81 17.30
CA TRP A 240 15.06 -17.10 16.26
C TRP A 240 14.32 -15.86 16.80
N ALA A 241 13.79 -15.95 18.02
CA ALA A 241 13.07 -14.84 18.64
C ALA A 241 14.01 -13.68 19.01
N GLU A 242 15.21 -14.00 19.54
CA GLU A 242 16.23 -13.00 19.86
C GLU A 242 16.76 -12.32 18.60
N ALA A 243 17.17 -13.09 17.59
CA ALA A 243 17.63 -12.53 16.32
C ALA A 243 16.53 -11.71 15.59
N LEU A 244 15.26 -12.12 15.72
CA LEU A 244 14.13 -11.35 15.18
C LEU A 244 13.98 -10.00 15.90
N LEU A 245 14.12 -9.98 17.22
CA LEU A 245 14.02 -8.75 18.00
C LEU A 245 15.16 -7.78 17.65
N GLU A 246 16.38 -8.29 17.51
CA GLU A 246 17.55 -7.50 17.09
C GLU A 246 17.34 -6.87 15.71
N LYS A 247 16.89 -7.67 14.72
CA LYS A 247 16.60 -7.16 13.37
C LYS A 247 15.45 -6.16 13.35
N LEU A 248 14.41 -6.34 14.16
CA LEU A 248 13.33 -5.37 14.27
C LEU A 248 13.82 -4.08 14.96
N GLN A 249 14.67 -4.19 15.98
CA GLN A 249 15.26 -3.04 16.66
C GLN A 249 16.14 -2.22 15.68
N GLU A 250 17.00 -2.89 14.89
CA GLU A 250 17.78 -2.26 13.83
C GLU A 250 16.88 -1.52 12.85
N SER A 251 15.83 -2.16 12.37
CA SER A 251 14.87 -1.54 11.46
C SER A 251 14.21 -0.32 12.09
N VAL A 252 13.70 -0.40 13.31
CA VAL A 252 13.11 0.76 14.01
C VAL A 252 14.12 1.89 14.14
N GLN A 253 15.37 1.59 14.49
CA GLN A 253 16.42 2.58 14.67
C GLN A 253 16.70 3.41 13.39
N ILE A 254 16.80 2.76 12.23
CA ILE A 254 17.01 3.49 10.97
C ILE A 254 15.78 4.29 10.54
N HIS A 255 14.57 3.81 10.86
CA HIS A 255 13.32 4.52 10.58
C HIS A 255 13.11 5.74 11.51
N LEU A 256 13.88 5.89 12.58
CA LEU A 256 13.89 7.07 13.43
C LEU A 256 14.81 8.19 12.93
N ARG A 257 15.63 7.97 11.89
CA ARG A 257 16.47 9.00 11.27
C ARG A 257 15.59 10.13 10.72
N SER A 258 15.62 11.29 11.35
CA SER A 258 14.76 12.44 11.02
C SER A 258 15.26 13.69 11.69
N ASP A 259 15.19 14.84 11.01
CA ASP A 259 15.49 16.16 11.57
C ASP A 259 14.23 16.83 12.17
N VAL A 260 13.09 16.15 12.10
CA VAL A 260 11.82 16.59 12.69
C VAL A 260 11.29 15.57 13.70
N PRO A 261 10.46 15.98 14.67
CA PRO A 261 9.89 15.07 15.64
C PRO A 261 9.06 13.95 15.00
N VAL A 262 9.14 12.75 15.59
CA VAL A 262 8.47 11.53 15.13
C VAL A 262 7.40 11.12 16.13
N ALA A 263 6.21 10.76 15.63
CA ALA A 263 5.13 10.16 16.40
C ALA A 263 4.95 8.66 16.06
N ALA A 264 4.06 7.97 16.76
CA ALA A 264 3.68 6.60 16.40
C ALA A 264 2.16 6.40 16.46
N TRP A 265 1.63 5.57 15.55
CA TRP A 265 0.27 5.09 15.66
C TRP A 265 0.20 3.86 16.56
N LEU A 266 -0.70 3.92 17.54
CA LEU A 266 -0.86 2.89 18.54
C LEU A 266 -2.28 2.31 18.48
N SER A 267 -2.38 1.06 18.04
CA SER A 267 -3.56 0.23 18.28
C SER A 267 -3.33 -0.63 19.54
N SER A 268 -4.32 -1.42 19.92
CA SER A 268 -4.13 -2.42 20.98
C SER A 268 -3.44 -3.71 20.49
N GLY A 269 -3.02 -3.74 19.23
CA GLY A 269 -2.36 -4.88 18.58
C GLY A 269 -0.89 -5.02 18.95
N ILE A 270 -0.38 -6.25 18.87
CA ILE A 270 1.04 -6.55 19.17
C ILE A 270 2.00 -5.79 18.23
N ASP A 271 1.59 -5.52 17.00
CA ASP A 271 2.43 -4.93 15.96
C ASP A 271 2.80 -3.49 16.28
N SER A 272 1.80 -2.63 16.42
CA SER A 272 2.01 -1.23 16.80
C SER A 272 2.62 -1.10 18.20
N SER A 273 2.25 -2.00 19.13
CA SER A 273 2.83 -2.02 20.48
C SER A 273 4.32 -2.39 20.45
N ALA A 274 4.74 -3.30 19.56
CA ALA A 274 6.16 -3.65 19.41
C ALA A 274 6.97 -2.46 18.89
N ILE A 275 6.44 -1.73 17.89
CA ILE A 275 7.09 -0.51 17.38
C ILE A 275 7.19 0.54 18.49
N VAL A 276 6.09 0.85 19.17
CA VAL A 276 6.06 1.84 20.26
C VAL A 276 7.03 1.46 21.39
N GLY A 277 7.03 0.19 21.83
CA GLY A 277 7.95 -0.29 22.87
C GLY A 277 9.42 -0.18 22.46
N LEU A 278 9.74 -0.46 21.18
CA LEU A 278 11.11 -0.31 20.66
C LEU A 278 11.53 1.16 20.55
N ILE A 279 10.65 2.05 20.08
CA ILE A 279 10.95 3.49 20.03
C ILE A 279 11.25 4.00 21.44
N SER A 280 10.37 3.71 22.41
CA SER A 280 10.57 4.14 23.80
C SER A 280 11.88 3.62 24.40
N LYS A 281 12.21 2.35 24.12
CA LYS A 281 13.49 1.75 24.58
C LYS A 281 14.72 2.41 23.95
N LEU A 282 14.66 2.72 22.65
CA LEU A 282 15.76 3.28 21.89
C LEU A 282 16.01 4.76 22.21
N THR A 283 14.94 5.52 22.42
CA THR A 283 15.04 6.98 22.59
C THR A 283 15.12 7.39 24.05
N GLY A 284 14.50 6.65 24.97
CA GLY A 284 14.34 7.04 26.37
C GLY A 284 13.53 8.34 26.57
N GLN A 285 12.84 8.82 25.53
CA GLN A 285 12.13 10.10 25.51
C GLN A 285 10.61 9.89 25.51
N PRO A 286 9.83 10.86 25.98
CA PRO A 286 8.36 10.83 25.85
C PRO A 286 7.94 10.69 24.39
N LEU A 287 7.08 9.71 24.10
CA LEU A 287 6.60 9.43 22.76
C LEU A 287 5.14 9.83 22.59
N GLN A 288 4.88 10.72 21.64
CA GLN A 288 3.51 11.04 21.24
C GLN A 288 2.94 9.90 20.39
N THR A 289 1.78 9.40 20.80
CA THR A 289 1.06 8.34 20.09
C THR A 289 -0.36 8.77 19.75
N TYR A 290 -0.90 8.22 18.66
CA TYR A 290 -2.27 8.45 18.21
C TYR A 290 -2.99 7.13 18.06
N SER A 291 -4.24 7.09 18.52
CA SER A 291 -5.05 5.87 18.53
C SER A 291 -6.46 6.15 18.02
N LEU A 292 -6.99 5.25 17.16
CA LEU A 292 -8.40 5.30 16.78
C LEU A 292 -9.29 4.81 17.91
N ALA A 293 -10.39 5.52 18.13
CA ALA A 293 -11.51 5.13 18.97
C ALA A 293 -12.80 5.23 18.15
N PHE A 294 -13.86 4.58 18.60
CA PHE A 294 -15.15 4.58 17.92
C PHE A 294 -16.27 4.97 18.90
N GLU A 295 -17.26 5.70 18.43
CA GLU A 295 -18.47 5.97 19.22
C GLU A 295 -19.16 4.67 19.68
N ASN A 296 -19.12 3.64 18.85
CA ASN A 296 -19.63 2.31 19.20
C ASN A 296 -18.55 1.48 19.90
N ARG A 297 -18.74 1.23 21.20
CA ARG A 297 -17.82 0.46 22.06
C ARG A 297 -17.49 -0.95 21.57
N LYS A 298 -18.31 -1.55 20.68
CA LYS A 298 -18.03 -2.87 20.11
C LYS A 298 -16.77 -2.88 19.23
N PHE A 299 -16.41 -1.75 18.65
CA PHE A 299 -15.24 -1.57 17.79
C PHE A 299 -14.05 -0.96 18.53
N ASP A 300 -14.24 -0.52 19.80
CA ASP A 300 -13.23 0.21 20.54
C ASP A 300 -12.12 -0.71 21.08
N GLU A 301 -10.87 -0.33 20.85
CA GLU A 301 -9.66 -1.05 21.28
C GLU A 301 -9.00 -0.42 22.53
N VAL A 302 -9.70 0.45 23.22
CA VAL A 302 -9.17 1.29 24.33
C VAL A 302 -8.50 0.48 25.45
N SER A 303 -8.95 -0.76 25.70
CA SER A 303 -8.40 -1.58 26.80
C SER A 303 -6.89 -1.88 26.66
N GLY A 304 -6.42 -2.17 25.45
CA GLY A 304 -4.99 -2.46 25.23
C GLY A 304 -4.12 -1.20 25.24
N GLN A 305 -4.65 -0.08 24.77
CA GLN A 305 -3.97 1.22 24.85
C GLN A 305 -3.78 1.65 26.30
N LYS A 306 -4.81 1.47 27.14
CA LYS A 306 -4.70 1.73 28.61
C LYS A 306 -3.62 0.87 29.25
N THR A 307 -3.48 -0.39 28.84
CA THR A 307 -2.47 -1.30 29.38
C THR A 307 -1.04 -0.79 29.11
N LEU A 308 -0.76 -0.30 27.89
CA LEU A 308 0.56 0.29 27.58
C LEU A 308 0.82 1.58 28.34
N ASN A 309 -0.18 2.43 28.51
CA ASN A 309 -0.05 3.68 29.26
C ASN A 309 0.19 3.47 30.76
N CYS A 310 -0.10 2.26 31.30
CA CYS A 310 0.21 1.92 32.68
C CYS A 310 1.68 1.50 32.89
N PHE A 311 2.49 1.44 31.82
CA PHE A 311 3.92 1.13 31.90
C PHE A 311 4.73 2.43 31.91
N PRO A 312 5.23 2.86 33.08
CA PRO A 312 5.95 4.13 33.22
C PRO A 312 7.18 4.26 32.33
N GLU A 313 7.82 3.14 32.06
CA GLU A 313 9.03 3.07 31.21
C GLU A 313 8.79 3.51 29.77
N TYR A 314 7.56 3.50 29.28
CA TYR A 314 7.28 3.92 27.90
C TYR A 314 6.99 5.41 27.74
N GLN A 315 6.70 6.13 28.82
CA GLN A 315 6.44 7.59 28.81
C GLN A 315 5.53 8.04 27.66
N LEU A 316 4.39 7.34 27.46
CA LEU A 316 3.50 7.58 26.33
C LEU A 316 2.54 8.72 26.58
N VAL A 317 2.47 9.65 25.62
CA VAL A 317 1.42 10.69 25.55
C VAL A 317 0.47 10.27 24.42
N ASN A 318 -0.71 9.73 24.75
CA ASN A 318 -1.62 9.18 23.76
C ASN A 318 -2.83 10.09 23.50
N GLU A 319 -3.02 10.48 22.25
CA GLU A 319 -4.20 11.20 21.76
C GLU A 319 -5.17 10.21 21.10
N LYS A 320 -6.44 10.26 21.52
CA LYS A 320 -7.51 9.44 20.95
C LYS A 320 -8.27 10.21 19.91
N VAL A 321 -8.27 9.69 18.70
CA VAL A 321 -9.02 10.21 17.57
C VAL A 321 -10.31 9.41 17.42
N VAL A 322 -11.45 10.06 17.68
CA VAL A 322 -12.75 9.38 17.68
C VAL A 322 -13.36 9.43 16.28
N CYS A 323 -13.54 8.25 15.69
CA CYS A 323 -14.28 8.10 14.43
C CYS A 323 -15.79 8.15 14.69
N LYS A 324 -16.48 9.01 13.97
CA LYS A 324 -17.94 9.28 14.07
C LYS A 324 -18.66 8.83 12.79
N THR A 325 -19.96 8.63 12.90
CA THR A 325 -20.79 8.29 11.72
C THR A 325 -20.72 9.35 10.62
N LYS A 326 -20.62 10.64 10.98
CA LYS A 326 -20.50 11.74 10.02
C LYS A 326 -19.21 11.74 9.21
N ASP A 327 -18.16 11.06 9.70
CA ASP A 327 -16.88 11.01 9.01
C ASP A 327 -16.95 10.22 7.68
N PHE A 328 -18.07 9.53 7.43
CA PHE A 328 -18.37 8.96 6.12
C PHE A 328 -18.49 10.04 5.02
N GLU A 329 -18.78 11.28 5.37
CA GLU A 329 -18.77 12.43 4.45
C GLU A 329 -17.40 12.71 3.83
N LEU A 330 -16.31 12.21 4.44
CA LEU A 330 -14.95 12.26 3.87
C LEU A 330 -14.73 11.31 2.70
N PHE A 331 -15.67 10.42 2.39
CA PHE A 331 -15.45 9.40 1.37
C PHE A 331 -15.15 9.96 -0.04
N PRO A 332 -15.84 11.01 -0.54
CA PRO A 332 -15.48 11.63 -1.82
C PRO A 332 -14.04 12.16 -1.85
N ARG A 333 -13.61 12.82 -0.79
CA ARG A 333 -12.23 13.30 -0.64
C ARG A 333 -11.23 12.15 -0.58
N THR A 334 -11.58 11.06 0.10
CA THR A 334 -10.77 9.85 0.16
C THR A 334 -10.59 9.21 -1.22
N VAL A 335 -11.67 9.13 -2.02
CA VAL A 335 -11.62 8.64 -3.41
C VAL A 335 -10.71 9.51 -4.28
N TRP A 336 -10.77 10.84 -4.11
CA TRP A 336 -9.92 11.77 -4.84
C TRP A 336 -8.43 11.59 -4.54
N HIS A 337 -8.06 11.39 -3.26
CA HIS A 337 -6.67 11.17 -2.89
C HIS A 337 -6.18 9.77 -3.28
N CYS A 338 -7.00 8.74 -3.10
CA CYS A 338 -6.59 7.36 -3.39
C CYS A 338 -6.56 7.03 -4.89
N GLU A 339 -7.34 7.71 -5.75
CA GLU A 339 -7.41 7.53 -7.21
C GLU A 339 -7.66 6.08 -7.65
N ASN A 340 -6.87 5.15 -7.12
CA ASN A 340 -6.99 3.70 -7.33
C ASN A 340 -7.72 3.09 -6.12
N ILE A 341 -9.03 3.14 -6.17
CA ILE A 341 -9.94 2.91 -5.05
C ILE A 341 -9.97 1.47 -4.53
N SER A 342 -10.35 1.32 -3.27
CA SER A 342 -10.71 0.05 -2.65
C SER A 342 -12.19 0.02 -2.23
N ALA A 343 -12.71 -1.17 -1.98
CA ALA A 343 -14.09 -1.35 -1.51
C ALA A 343 -14.16 -1.57 0.01
N SER A 344 -13.18 -1.11 0.78
CA SER A 344 -13.09 -1.39 2.22
C SER A 344 -13.52 -0.23 3.11
N GLY A 345 -13.29 1.00 2.67
CA GLY A 345 -13.53 2.22 3.45
C GLY A 345 -12.58 2.42 4.64
N ILE A 346 -11.58 1.56 4.85
CA ILE A 346 -10.55 1.71 5.90
C ILE A 346 -9.77 3.01 5.66
N GLU A 347 -9.69 3.45 4.43
CA GLU A 347 -9.04 4.68 4.01
C GLU A 347 -9.58 5.91 4.76
N ILE A 348 -10.89 5.95 5.05
CA ILE A 348 -11.50 7.04 5.83
C ILE A 348 -10.90 7.08 7.25
N LEU A 349 -10.66 5.92 7.86
CA LEU A 349 -10.07 5.84 9.19
C LEU A 349 -8.63 6.36 9.21
N HIS A 350 -7.85 6.02 8.16
CA HIS A 350 -6.50 6.54 8.01
C HIS A 350 -6.51 8.05 7.71
N MET A 351 -7.46 8.56 6.92
CA MET A 351 -7.62 10.01 6.69
C MET A 351 -7.81 10.78 8.01
N ILE A 352 -8.74 10.32 8.88
CA ILE A 352 -9.03 10.96 10.15
C ILE A 352 -7.81 10.93 11.07
N LEU A 353 -7.14 9.79 11.17
CA LEU A 353 -5.97 9.61 12.01
C LEU A 353 -4.80 10.47 11.52
N SER A 354 -4.60 10.51 10.20
CA SER A 354 -3.59 11.34 9.54
C SER A 354 -3.82 12.82 9.77
N GLN A 355 -5.06 13.28 9.62
CA GLN A 355 -5.44 14.67 9.87
C GLN A 355 -5.13 15.12 11.31
N SER A 356 -5.40 14.26 12.31
CA SER A 356 -5.07 14.57 13.70
C SER A 356 -3.56 14.57 13.95
N THR A 357 -2.83 13.58 13.43
CA THR A 357 -1.39 13.46 13.60
C THR A 357 -0.63 14.62 12.94
N ALA A 358 -1.03 14.99 11.73
CA ALA A 358 -0.37 16.02 10.91
C ALA A 358 -0.43 17.43 11.49
N ARG A 359 -1.31 17.69 12.45
CA ARG A 359 -1.36 18.98 13.16
C ARG A 359 -0.08 19.30 13.92
N ARG A 360 0.70 18.29 14.29
CA ARG A 360 1.89 18.43 15.14
C ARG A 360 3.13 17.71 14.62
N PHE A 361 2.97 16.72 13.75
CA PHE A 361 4.05 15.86 13.28
C PHE A 361 4.04 15.71 11.76
N LYS A 362 5.22 15.63 11.16
CA LYS A 362 5.41 15.31 9.75
C LYS A 362 5.71 13.83 9.52
N VAL A 363 6.09 13.10 10.57
CA VAL A 363 6.51 11.69 10.49
C VAL A 363 5.78 10.87 11.54
N VAL A 364 5.28 9.70 11.15
CA VAL A 364 4.66 8.72 12.04
C VAL A 364 5.14 7.30 11.73
N LEU A 365 5.51 6.54 12.77
CA LEU A 365 5.81 5.11 12.64
C LEU A 365 4.55 4.28 12.86
N THR A 366 4.37 3.23 12.06
CA THR A 366 3.20 2.34 12.11
C THR A 366 3.58 0.88 12.21
N GLY A 367 2.65 0.02 12.59
CA GLY A 367 2.83 -1.43 12.70
C GLY A 367 2.47 -2.22 11.43
N GLU A 368 2.29 -1.55 10.29
CA GLU A 368 1.94 -2.20 9.03
C GLU A 368 3.07 -3.11 8.52
N GLY A 369 2.71 -4.19 7.81
CA GLY A 369 3.65 -5.18 7.27
C GLY A 369 3.87 -6.41 8.15
N SER A 370 3.55 -6.33 9.44
CA SER A 370 3.70 -7.47 10.37
C SER A 370 2.79 -8.64 10.02
N ASP A 371 1.57 -8.38 9.54
CA ASP A 371 0.63 -9.44 9.13
C ASP A 371 1.13 -10.22 7.91
N GLU A 372 1.75 -9.54 6.97
CA GLU A 372 2.36 -10.11 5.77
C GLU A 372 3.62 -10.92 6.12
N ALA A 373 4.46 -10.38 6.99
CA ALA A 373 5.70 -11.03 7.42
C ALA A 373 5.46 -12.33 8.22
N PHE A 374 4.38 -12.40 9.02
CA PHE A 374 4.14 -13.49 9.98
C PHE A 374 2.82 -14.22 9.80
N GLY A 375 2.05 -13.94 8.75
CA GLY A 375 0.77 -14.61 8.49
C GLY A 375 -0.30 -14.30 9.53
N GLY A 376 -0.48 -13.01 9.88
CA GLY A 376 -1.41 -12.56 10.92
C GLY A 376 -2.87 -12.54 10.52
N TYR A 377 -3.19 -12.75 9.26
CA TYR A 377 -4.56 -12.73 8.74
C TYR A 377 -5.35 -14.00 9.04
N GLY A 378 -6.64 -13.88 9.35
CA GLY A 378 -7.51 -14.99 9.72
C GLY A 378 -7.60 -16.10 8.67
N TRP A 379 -7.53 -15.74 7.37
CA TRP A 379 -7.56 -16.73 6.28
C TRP A 379 -6.32 -17.64 6.25
N VAL A 380 -5.16 -17.20 6.80
CA VAL A 380 -3.98 -18.06 6.93
C VAL A 380 -4.24 -19.23 7.88
N ARG A 381 -4.95 -18.97 9.00
CA ARG A 381 -5.41 -20.04 9.92
C ARG A 381 -6.35 -21.02 9.24
N VAL A 382 -7.28 -20.49 8.48
CA VAL A 382 -8.25 -21.30 7.78
C VAL A 382 -7.60 -22.14 6.70
N ASP A 383 -6.67 -21.56 5.91
CA ASP A 383 -5.90 -22.34 4.95
C ASP A 383 -5.19 -23.51 5.64
N LYS A 384 -4.55 -23.27 6.80
CA LYS A 384 -3.88 -24.31 7.57
C LYS A 384 -4.82 -25.41 8.03
N LEU A 385 -6.04 -25.05 8.47
CA LEU A 385 -7.04 -26.02 8.93
C LEU A 385 -7.65 -26.84 7.78
N LEU A 386 -7.92 -26.19 6.65
CA LEU A 386 -8.63 -26.82 5.54
C LEU A 386 -7.71 -27.53 4.54
N ARG A 387 -6.39 -27.28 4.61
CA ARG A 387 -5.43 -27.90 3.70
C ARG A 387 -5.41 -29.43 3.77
N PRO A 388 -5.43 -30.10 4.94
CA PRO A 388 -5.52 -31.55 5.00
C PRO A 388 -6.79 -32.09 4.31
N LEU A 389 -7.89 -31.34 4.38
CA LEU A 389 -9.15 -31.74 3.75
C LEU A 389 -9.10 -31.62 2.22
N ALA A 390 -8.15 -30.82 1.67
CA ALA A 390 -7.99 -30.67 0.22
C ALA A 390 -7.52 -31.96 -0.47
N VAL A 391 -7.06 -32.96 0.27
CA VAL A 391 -6.71 -34.29 -0.24
C VAL A 391 -7.94 -35.15 -0.48
N LEU A 392 -9.06 -34.88 0.20
CA LEU A 392 -10.28 -35.67 0.08
C LEU A 392 -11.01 -35.40 -1.25
N PRO A 393 -11.70 -36.39 -1.83
CA PRO A 393 -12.57 -36.17 -2.98
C PRO A 393 -13.65 -35.11 -2.73
N LEU A 394 -14.02 -34.37 -3.77
CA LEU A 394 -14.97 -33.25 -3.70
C LEU A 394 -16.30 -33.58 -3.00
N PHE A 395 -16.78 -34.82 -3.16
CA PHE A 395 -18.02 -35.30 -2.52
C PHE A 395 -17.89 -35.28 -0.98
N PHE A 396 -16.83 -35.85 -0.44
CA PHE A 396 -16.60 -35.87 1.01
C PHE A 396 -16.38 -34.47 1.58
N ARG A 397 -15.71 -33.60 0.83
CA ARG A 397 -15.53 -32.19 1.22
C ARG A 397 -16.89 -31.48 1.33
N ARG A 398 -17.79 -31.68 0.38
CA ARG A 398 -19.16 -31.13 0.41
C ARG A 398 -19.96 -31.65 1.59
N LEU A 399 -19.89 -32.95 1.87
CA LEU A 399 -20.61 -33.58 2.97
C LEU A 399 -20.18 -33.05 4.35
N MET A 400 -18.89 -32.86 4.57
CA MET A 400 -18.36 -32.31 5.82
C MET A 400 -18.77 -30.85 6.06
N LEU A 401 -19.05 -30.08 5.01
CA LEU A 401 -19.47 -28.68 5.09
C LEU A 401 -20.97 -28.50 5.33
N LEU A 402 -21.78 -29.52 5.02
CA LEU A 402 -23.21 -29.52 5.31
C LEU A 402 -23.49 -29.77 6.80
N GLY A 403 -22.46 -30.14 7.59
CA GLY A 403 -22.58 -30.33 9.03
C GLY A 403 -22.81 -28.99 9.78
N PRO A 404 -23.66 -28.99 10.82
CA PRO A 404 -24.11 -27.77 11.52
C PRO A 404 -23.02 -26.99 12.25
N LEU A 405 -21.82 -27.53 12.39
CA LEU A 405 -20.71 -26.94 13.12
C LEU A 405 -19.83 -25.98 12.29
N PHE A 406 -19.82 -26.07 10.95
CA PHE A 406 -18.89 -25.34 10.11
C PHE A 406 -19.30 -23.90 9.73
N PRO A 407 -20.58 -23.58 9.46
CA PRO A 407 -20.97 -22.22 9.07
C PRO A 407 -20.73 -21.15 10.14
N HIS A 408 -20.73 -21.55 11.42
CA HIS A 408 -20.51 -20.63 12.55
C HIS A 408 -19.05 -20.20 12.71
N PHE A 409 -18.10 -20.98 12.19
CA PHE A 409 -16.66 -20.68 12.35
C PHE A 409 -16.12 -19.71 11.29
N TRP A 410 -16.65 -19.74 10.08
CA TRP A 410 -16.33 -18.75 9.04
C TRP A 410 -17.25 -18.85 7.80
N PRO A 411 -17.92 -17.74 7.39
CA PRO A 411 -18.79 -17.72 6.20
C PRO A 411 -18.06 -18.00 4.86
N GLY A 412 -16.73 -17.90 4.83
CA GLY A 412 -15.89 -18.17 3.66
C GLY A 412 -15.34 -19.60 3.56
N ALA A 413 -15.50 -20.43 4.60
CA ALA A 413 -14.90 -21.78 4.65
C ALA A 413 -15.33 -22.69 3.49
N SER A 414 -16.59 -22.57 3.05
CA SER A 414 -17.13 -23.32 1.91
C SER A 414 -16.39 -23.06 0.58
N ARG A 415 -15.79 -21.90 0.42
CA ARG A 415 -15.08 -21.48 -0.80
C ARG A 415 -13.65 -22.00 -0.85
N VAL A 416 -12.93 -21.88 0.25
CA VAL A 416 -11.56 -22.44 0.39
C VAL A 416 -11.58 -23.94 0.12
N HIS A 417 -12.67 -24.57 0.42
CA HIS A 417 -12.88 -26.00 0.28
C HIS A 417 -12.99 -26.49 -1.16
N LEU A 418 -13.52 -25.64 -2.05
CA LEU A 418 -13.64 -25.95 -3.48
C LEU A 418 -12.38 -25.56 -4.25
N ALA A 419 -11.45 -24.85 -3.60
CA ALA A 419 -10.22 -24.40 -4.21
C ALA A 419 -9.25 -25.58 -4.52
N PRO A 420 -8.39 -25.46 -5.52
CA PRO A 420 -7.35 -26.44 -5.83
C PRO A 420 -6.47 -26.74 -4.61
N LYS A 421 -5.86 -27.94 -4.58
CA LYS A 421 -4.94 -28.36 -3.51
C LYS A 421 -3.72 -27.44 -3.45
N GLU A 422 -3.24 -27.03 -4.60
CA GLU A 422 -2.06 -26.16 -4.74
C GLU A 422 -2.44 -24.69 -4.55
N MET A 423 -1.53 -23.92 -3.97
CA MET A 423 -1.68 -22.47 -3.86
C MET A 423 -1.51 -21.84 -5.24
N ASN A 424 -2.58 -21.27 -5.74
CA ASN A 424 -2.61 -20.45 -6.94
C ASN A 424 -3.45 -19.19 -6.71
N LEU A 425 -3.53 -18.32 -7.69
CA LEU A 425 -4.27 -17.07 -7.56
C LEU A 425 -5.77 -17.30 -7.24
N THR A 426 -6.39 -18.32 -7.83
CA THR A 426 -7.81 -18.68 -7.59
C THR A 426 -8.02 -19.11 -6.14
N ARG A 427 -7.13 -19.95 -5.61
CA ARG A 427 -7.19 -20.38 -4.21
C ARG A 427 -6.97 -19.20 -3.27
N TYR A 428 -5.96 -18.37 -3.53
CA TYR A 428 -5.71 -17.14 -2.78
C TYR A 428 -6.95 -16.25 -2.76
N GLN A 429 -7.54 -15.99 -3.92
CA GLN A 429 -8.77 -15.23 -4.06
C GLN A 429 -9.93 -15.83 -3.22
N SER A 430 -10.09 -17.16 -3.26
CA SER A 430 -11.17 -17.83 -2.52
C SER A 430 -11.05 -17.66 -0.99
N MET A 431 -9.83 -17.44 -0.48
CA MET A 431 -9.55 -17.24 0.94
C MET A 431 -9.78 -15.80 1.41
N MET A 432 -9.69 -14.81 0.52
CA MET A 432 -9.81 -13.39 0.90
C MET A 432 -11.23 -12.94 1.26
N GLY A 433 -12.20 -13.80 1.28
CA GLY A 433 -13.52 -13.54 1.86
C GLY A 433 -14.70 -13.47 0.88
N PRO A 434 -15.82 -12.82 1.25
CA PRO A 434 -17.14 -12.99 0.65
C PRO A 434 -17.33 -12.45 -0.77
N ARG A 435 -16.29 -11.93 -1.40
CA ARG A 435 -16.35 -11.34 -2.73
C ARG A 435 -16.31 -12.43 -3.79
N GLN A 436 -17.48 -12.87 -4.27
CA GLN A 436 -17.59 -13.93 -5.29
C GLN A 436 -17.54 -13.33 -6.69
N PRO A 437 -16.70 -13.87 -7.60
CA PRO A 437 -16.65 -13.44 -9.00
C PRO A 437 -18.00 -13.40 -9.70
N GLY A 438 -18.82 -14.43 -9.57
CA GLY A 438 -20.13 -14.53 -10.21
C GLY A 438 -21.25 -13.63 -9.66
N ARG A 439 -20.95 -12.73 -8.71
CA ARG A 439 -21.93 -11.75 -8.21
C ARG A 439 -21.89 -10.43 -8.94
N LEU A 440 -20.73 -10.04 -9.47
CA LEU A 440 -20.57 -8.81 -10.25
C LEU A 440 -21.55 -8.78 -11.43
N GLU A 441 -21.67 -9.88 -12.17
CA GLU A 441 -22.56 -10.03 -13.32
C GLU A 441 -24.06 -9.75 -13.03
N LYS A 442 -24.44 -9.81 -11.75
CA LYS A 442 -25.84 -9.60 -11.34
C LYS A 442 -26.25 -8.14 -11.29
N PHE A 443 -25.29 -7.20 -11.19
CA PHE A 443 -25.58 -5.79 -11.04
C PHE A 443 -24.90 -4.87 -12.05
N ILE A 444 -23.95 -5.37 -12.87
CA ILE A 444 -23.36 -4.60 -13.98
C ILE A 444 -24.29 -4.57 -15.20
N SER A 445 -24.11 -3.57 -16.05
CA SER A 445 -24.79 -3.43 -17.32
C SER A 445 -24.40 -4.53 -18.32
N ALA A 446 -25.23 -4.76 -19.34
CA ALA A 446 -24.94 -5.72 -20.41
C ALA A 446 -23.71 -5.33 -21.22
N ASP A 447 -23.57 -4.03 -21.50
CA ASP A 447 -22.42 -3.47 -22.23
C ASP A 447 -21.11 -3.70 -21.47
N LEU A 448 -21.06 -3.36 -20.19
CA LEU A 448 -19.89 -3.60 -19.34
C LEU A 448 -19.56 -5.09 -19.24
N LYS A 449 -20.56 -5.96 -19.21
CA LYS A 449 -20.34 -7.41 -19.22
C LYS A 449 -19.66 -7.88 -20.51
N SER A 450 -20.08 -7.37 -21.66
CA SER A 450 -19.47 -7.70 -22.95
C SER A 450 -18.02 -7.23 -23.02
N GLN A 451 -17.74 -5.99 -22.60
CA GLN A 451 -16.38 -5.43 -22.53
C GLN A 451 -15.48 -6.26 -21.59
N LEU A 452 -16.00 -6.76 -20.46
CA LEU A 452 -15.24 -7.61 -19.55
C LEU A 452 -14.86 -8.95 -20.17
N ILE A 453 -15.76 -9.61 -20.88
CA ILE A 453 -15.50 -10.88 -21.56
C ILE A 453 -14.39 -10.73 -22.59
N GLU A 454 -14.48 -9.67 -23.41
CA GLU A 454 -13.44 -9.35 -24.40
C GLU A 454 -12.08 -9.08 -23.74
N ALA A 455 -12.05 -8.18 -22.74
CA ALA A 455 -10.82 -7.81 -22.05
C ALA A 455 -10.17 -8.98 -21.31
N GLU A 456 -10.95 -9.89 -20.72
CA GLU A 456 -10.43 -11.08 -20.02
C GLU A 456 -9.66 -12.02 -20.94
N SER A 457 -10.07 -12.14 -22.19
CA SER A 457 -9.40 -12.99 -23.18
C SER A 457 -7.97 -12.52 -23.50
N LEU A 458 -7.68 -11.23 -23.26
CA LEU A 458 -6.40 -10.60 -23.57
C LEU A 458 -5.42 -10.59 -22.37
N VAL A 459 -5.87 -10.97 -21.16
CA VAL A 459 -5.02 -10.91 -19.95
C VAL A 459 -4.20 -12.19 -19.80
N PRO A 460 -2.87 -12.10 -19.81
CA PRO A 460 -2.05 -13.26 -19.52
C PRO A 460 -2.25 -13.73 -18.07
N PRO A 461 -2.21 -15.05 -17.83
CA PRO A 461 -2.33 -15.60 -16.48
C PRO A 461 -1.20 -15.08 -15.59
N PHE A 462 -1.49 -14.97 -14.28
CA PHE A 462 -0.46 -14.66 -13.31
C PHE A 462 0.52 -15.83 -13.19
N THR A 463 1.79 -15.55 -13.48
CA THR A 463 2.85 -16.54 -13.40
C THR A 463 3.70 -16.26 -12.14
N PRO A 464 3.68 -17.14 -11.15
CA PRO A 464 4.56 -17.01 -9.99
C PRO A 464 6.02 -17.32 -10.40
N PRO A 465 7.00 -17.05 -9.52
CA PRO A 465 8.40 -17.44 -9.73
C PRO A 465 8.55 -18.95 -9.99
N SER A 466 9.62 -19.35 -10.69
CA SER A 466 9.86 -20.75 -11.07
C SER A 466 10.01 -21.69 -9.87
N ASP A 467 10.52 -21.19 -8.75
CA ASP A 467 10.72 -21.92 -7.49
C ASP A 467 9.51 -21.91 -6.55
N PHE A 468 8.45 -21.15 -6.87
CA PHE A 468 7.26 -20.98 -6.05
C PHE A 468 6.65 -22.28 -5.53
N TYR A 469 6.55 -23.29 -6.38
CA TYR A 469 5.96 -24.59 -6.03
C TYR A 469 6.88 -25.47 -5.17
N LYS A 470 8.17 -25.12 -5.03
CA LYS A 470 9.10 -25.76 -4.11
C LYS A 470 8.94 -25.22 -2.68
N TRP A 471 8.35 -24.05 -2.52
CA TRP A 471 8.17 -23.41 -1.21
C TRP A 471 7.10 -24.11 -0.36
N HIS A 472 7.20 -23.94 0.94
CA HIS A 472 6.13 -24.34 1.84
C HIS A 472 4.86 -23.54 1.54
N SER A 473 3.70 -24.17 1.56
CA SER A 473 2.42 -23.55 1.19
C SER A 473 2.03 -22.32 2.04
N PHE A 474 2.50 -22.23 3.27
CA PHE A 474 2.39 -21.00 4.06
C PHE A 474 3.17 -19.84 3.45
N THR A 475 4.40 -20.10 2.99
CA THR A 475 5.24 -19.07 2.34
C THR A 475 4.76 -18.72 0.94
N GLN A 476 4.13 -19.67 0.22
CA GLN A 476 3.40 -19.36 -1.01
C GLN A 476 2.27 -18.35 -0.79
N LEU A 477 1.52 -18.49 0.31
CA LEU A 477 0.51 -17.52 0.70
C LEU A 477 1.13 -16.17 1.07
N GLN A 478 2.23 -16.17 1.85
CA GLN A 478 2.97 -14.95 2.19
C GLN A 478 3.48 -14.22 0.94
N TYR A 479 3.92 -14.95 -0.08
CA TYR A 479 4.32 -14.35 -1.35
C TYR A 479 3.19 -13.52 -1.98
N TYR A 480 1.95 -14.05 -2.02
CA TYR A 480 0.81 -13.29 -2.52
C TYR A 480 0.47 -12.08 -1.65
N GLU A 481 0.58 -12.22 -0.33
CA GLU A 481 0.38 -11.09 0.59
C GLU A 481 1.40 -9.98 0.32
N LEU A 482 2.70 -10.30 0.22
CA LEU A 482 3.78 -9.34 0.03
C LEU A 482 3.83 -8.72 -1.38
N THR A 483 3.44 -9.48 -2.43
CA THR A 483 3.62 -9.04 -3.82
C THR A 483 2.32 -8.62 -4.50
N VAL A 484 1.17 -9.05 -4.01
CA VAL A 484 -0.13 -8.75 -4.61
C VAL A 484 -0.95 -7.82 -3.73
N ARG A 485 -1.14 -8.16 -2.44
CA ARG A 485 -2.03 -7.38 -1.57
C ARG A 485 -1.33 -6.17 -0.95
N LEU A 486 -0.14 -6.35 -0.44
CA LEU A 486 0.61 -5.27 0.22
C LEU A 486 0.73 -4.03 -0.68
N PRO A 487 1.35 -4.09 -1.87
CA PRO A 487 1.60 -2.89 -2.68
C PRO A 487 0.36 -2.29 -3.33
N ASN A 488 -0.69 -3.09 -3.53
CA ASN A 488 -1.89 -2.66 -4.23
C ASN A 488 -3.06 -2.27 -3.30
N TYR A 489 -2.90 -2.52 -2.00
CA TYR A 489 -3.94 -2.22 -1.02
C TYR A 489 -3.34 -1.57 0.24
N ILE A 490 -2.45 -2.26 0.98
CA ILE A 490 -2.00 -1.78 2.29
C ILE A 490 -1.13 -0.52 2.17
N THR A 491 0.01 -0.61 1.46
CA THR A 491 0.92 0.54 1.31
C THR A 491 0.32 1.62 0.42
N HIS A 492 -0.49 1.23 -0.58
CA HIS A 492 -1.19 2.17 -1.44
C HIS A 492 -2.08 3.12 -0.62
N HIS A 493 -3.05 2.59 0.13
CA HIS A 493 -3.96 3.47 0.86
C HIS A 493 -3.26 4.15 2.06
N LEU A 494 -2.27 3.51 2.69
CA LEU A 494 -1.50 4.14 3.75
C LEU A 494 -0.80 5.40 3.24
N ASP A 495 -0.03 5.30 2.15
CA ASP A 495 0.69 6.45 1.59
C ASP A 495 -0.28 7.57 1.14
N HIS A 496 -1.31 7.23 0.35
CA HIS A 496 -2.22 8.25 -0.18
C HIS A 496 -3.01 8.98 0.91
N THR A 497 -3.48 8.27 1.94
CA THR A 497 -4.25 8.88 3.02
C THR A 497 -3.39 9.68 4.00
N THR A 498 -2.16 9.27 4.26
CA THR A 498 -1.25 10.05 5.09
C THR A 498 -0.73 11.27 4.33
N MET A 499 -0.36 11.11 3.06
CA MET A 499 0.10 12.21 2.23
C MET A 499 -1.00 13.21 1.85
N ALA A 500 -2.27 12.84 1.91
CA ALA A 500 -3.40 13.77 1.84
C ALA A 500 -3.31 14.89 2.90
N HIS A 501 -2.54 14.66 3.96
CA HIS A 501 -2.32 15.59 5.07
C HIS A 501 -0.83 15.93 5.28
N SER A 502 0.02 15.72 4.29
CA SER A 502 1.47 15.97 4.39
C SER A 502 2.11 15.24 5.59
N LEU A 503 1.73 13.99 5.81
CA LEU A 503 2.24 13.13 6.88
C LEU A 503 2.97 11.93 6.27
N GLU A 504 4.24 11.72 6.65
CA GLU A 504 5.00 10.55 6.25
C GLU A 504 4.74 9.36 7.17
N ALA A 505 4.16 8.28 6.65
CA ALA A 505 4.09 7.01 7.37
C ALA A 505 5.34 6.17 7.08
N ARG A 506 6.02 5.73 8.14
CA ARG A 506 7.15 4.81 8.13
C ARG A 506 6.74 3.44 8.67
N VAL A 507 7.25 2.39 8.03
CA VAL A 507 6.78 1.01 8.22
C VAL A 507 7.94 0.05 8.53
N PRO A 508 8.50 0.04 9.76
CA PRO A 508 9.68 -0.75 10.08
C PRO A 508 9.57 -2.25 9.79
N PHE A 509 8.37 -2.84 9.87
CA PHE A 509 8.16 -4.23 9.47
C PHE A 509 8.33 -4.49 7.97
N LEU A 510 8.36 -3.43 7.15
CA LEU A 510 8.57 -3.49 5.70
C LEU A 510 9.98 -3.06 5.27
N ASP A 511 10.92 -2.97 6.19
CA ASP A 511 12.33 -2.94 5.83
C ASP A 511 12.70 -4.21 5.04
N HIS A 512 13.33 -4.09 3.88
CA HIS A 512 13.55 -5.26 3.03
C HIS A 512 14.51 -6.28 3.65
N GLU A 513 15.54 -5.85 4.41
CA GLU A 513 16.44 -6.75 5.12
C GLU A 513 15.70 -7.50 6.24
N PHE A 514 14.77 -6.81 6.92
CA PHE A 514 13.89 -7.44 7.89
C PHE A 514 12.97 -8.49 7.23
N ILE A 515 12.37 -8.17 6.08
CA ILE A 515 11.52 -9.11 5.32
C ILE A 515 12.32 -10.31 4.82
N GLU A 516 13.54 -10.10 4.31
CA GLU A 516 14.45 -11.18 3.89
C GLU A 516 14.86 -12.09 5.05
N PHE A 517 15.12 -11.48 6.23
CA PHE A 517 15.34 -12.26 7.45
C PHE A 517 14.08 -13.05 7.82
N CYS A 518 12.91 -12.42 7.83
CA CYS A 518 11.63 -13.08 8.10
C CYS A 518 11.33 -14.21 7.09
N ALA A 519 11.71 -14.07 5.83
CA ALA A 519 11.52 -15.11 4.82
C ALA A 519 12.22 -16.42 5.20
N LYS A 520 13.37 -16.36 5.88
CA LYS A 520 14.17 -17.51 6.33
C LYS A 520 13.59 -18.18 7.58
N ILE A 521 12.72 -17.53 8.35
CA ILE A 521 12.12 -18.13 9.57
C ILE A 521 11.20 -19.29 9.17
N PRO A 522 11.35 -20.48 9.80
CA PRO A 522 10.49 -21.62 9.52
C PRO A 522 8.99 -21.30 9.64
N PRO A 523 8.14 -21.71 8.70
CA PRO A 523 6.70 -21.48 8.74
C PRO A 523 6.02 -21.96 10.03
N THR A 524 6.54 -23.05 10.63
CA THR A 524 6.06 -23.62 11.90
C THR A 524 6.27 -22.68 13.09
N LEU A 525 7.26 -21.79 13.02
CA LEU A 525 7.52 -20.76 14.03
C LEU A 525 6.72 -19.47 13.76
N LYS A 526 6.35 -19.18 12.52
CA LYS A 526 5.45 -18.06 12.21
C LYS A 526 4.04 -18.34 12.70
N MET A 527 3.54 -19.56 12.48
CA MET A 527 2.24 -20.02 12.97
C MET A 527 2.37 -21.39 13.68
N LYS A 528 2.42 -21.39 15.02
CA LYS A 528 2.47 -22.61 15.83
C LYS A 528 1.06 -23.06 16.20
N ARG A 529 0.66 -24.30 15.82
CA ARG A 529 -0.74 -24.75 15.89
C ARG A 529 -1.63 -23.74 15.12
N LEU A 530 -2.51 -23.00 15.79
CA LEU A 530 -3.39 -21.96 15.23
C LEU A 530 -3.07 -20.54 15.78
N GLN A 531 -1.94 -20.41 16.49
CA GLN A 531 -1.50 -19.13 17.01
C GLN A 531 -0.67 -18.42 15.92
N GLU A 532 -1.23 -17.35 15.38
CA GLU A 532 -0.56 -16.46 14.44
C GLU A 532 0.55 -15.65 15.14
N LYS A 533 1.56 -15.23 14.32
CA LYS A 533 2.69 -14.41 14.78
C LYS A 533 3.44 -15.00 15.98
N TYR A 534 3.51 -16.34 16.08
CA TYR A 534 4.06 -17.02 17.25
C TYR A 534 5.49 -16.56 17.59
N ILE A 535 6.36 -16.47 16.59
CA ILE A 535 7.75 -16.04 16.79
C ILE A 535 7.84 -14.57 17.21
N LEU A 536 7.04 -13.68 16.63
CA LEU A 536 6.98 -12.27 17.03
C LEU A 536 6.53 -12.14 18.50
N ARG A 537 5.50 -12.89 18.91
CA ARG A 537 5.03 -12.92 20.31
C ARG A 537 6.15 -13.35 21.26
N ARG A 538 6.98 -14.32 20.87
CA ARG A 538 8.15 -14.72 21.65
C ARG A 538 9.22 -13.63 21.71
N ALA A 539 9.54 -13.02 20.58
CA ALA A 539 10.54 -11.97 20.48
C ALA A 539 10.21 -10.77 21.39
N VAL A 540 8.95 -10.34 21.41
CA VAL A 540 8.55 -9.14 22.17
C VAL A 540 8.04 -9.44 23.60
N LYS A 541 8.12 -10.69 24.07
CA LYS A 541 7.57 -11.08 25.40
C LYS A 541 8.22 -10.38 26.58
N LYS A 542 9.50 -9.96 26.44
CA LYS A 542 10.24 -9.18 27.45
C LYS A 542 10.07 -7.67 27.26
N LEU A 543 9.57 -7.25 26.12
CA LEU A 543 9.36 -5.86 25.77
C LEU A 543 7.93 -5.39 26.08
N LEU A 544 6.94 -6.26 26.00
CA LEU A 544 5.52 -5.90 26.09
C LEU A 544 4.80 -6.63 27.24
N PRO A 545 3.75 -6.01 27.81
CA PRO A 545 2.87 -6.65 28.78
C PRO A 545 2.28 -7.97 28.30
N LYS A 546 2.12 -8.93 29.22
CA LYS A 546 1.55 -10.26 28.91
C LYS A 546 0.17 -10.18 28.24
N GLU A 547 -0.63 -9.21 28.65
CA GLU A 547 -1.99 -8.96 28.13
C GLU A 547 -1.97 -8.59 26.65
N ILE A 548 -0.97 -7.83 26.22
CA ILE A 548 -0.77 -7.46 24.80
C ILE A 548 -0.21 -8.64 24.02
N VAL A 549 0.83 -9.30 24.56
CA VAL A 549 1.45 -10.46 23.91
C VAL A 549 0.45 -11.61 23.70
N GLY A 550 -0.44 -11.85 24.67
CA GLY A 550 -1.47 -12.90 24.64
C GLY A 550 -2.72 -12.56 23.81
N ARG A 551 -2.90 -11.29 23.41
CA ARG A 551 -4.13 -10.83 22.76
C ARG A 551 -4.35 -11.47 21.40
N LYS A 552 -5.60 -11.85 21.11
CA LYS A 552 -6.00 -12.34 19.79
C LYS A 552 -6.00 -11.19 18.78
N LYS A 553 -5.52 -11.45 17.57
CA LYS A 553 -5.55 -10.48 16.47
C LYS A 553 -7.00 -10.06 16.19
N ARG A 554 -7.22 -8.75 16.14
CA ARG A 554 -8.40 -8.13 15.57
C ARG A 554 -7.94 -7.27 14.39
N GLY A 555 -8.62 -7.37 13.25
CA GLY A 555 -8.39 -6.48 12.12
C GLY A 555 -9.02 -5.11 12.39
N LEU A 556 -8.42 -4.06 11.88
CA LEU A 556 -9.08 -2.76 11.83
C LEU A 556 -10.35 -2.90 10.97
N SER A 557 -11.47 -2.60 11.56
CA SER A 557 -12.77 -2.61 10.87
C SER A 557 -13.61 -1.47 11.37
N ALA A 558 -14.16 -0.70 10.45
CA ALA A 558 -15.15 0.32 10.77
C ALA A 558 -16.56 -0.22 10.58
N PRO A 559 -17.55 0.35 11.26
CA PRO A 559 -18.95 -0.07 11.17
C PRO A 559 -19.61 0.43 9.87
N PHE A 560 -18.92 0.30 8.71
CA PHE A 560 -19.44 0.77 7.42
C PHE A 560 -20.77 0.14 7.05
N ASP A 561 -20.94 -1.17 7.36
CA ASP A 561 -22.21 -1.85 7.16
C ASP A 561 -23.36 -1.16 7.91
N GLN A 562 -23.09 -0.70 9.14
CA GLN A 562 -24.10 0.01 9.93
C GLN A 562 -24.34 1.43 9.40
N TRP A 563 -23.28 2.09 8.88
CA TRP A 563 -23.42 3.43 8.31
C TRP A 563 -24.28 3.40 7.05
N LEU A 564 -24.10 2.40 6.18
CA LEU A 564 -24.92 2.21 4.97
C LEU A 564 -26.38 1.80 5.27
N ARG A 565 -26.66 1.25 6.46
CA ARG A 565 -28.04 0.94 6.90
C ARG A 565 -28.78 2.16 7.45
N LYS A 566 -28.08 3.16 7.97
CA LYS A 566 -28.66 4.41 8.49
C LYS A 566 -28.98 5.37 7.34
N LYS A 567 -29.31 6.63 7.70
CA LYS A 567 -29.46 7.71 6.73
C LYS A 567 -28.15 7.91 5.99
N LEU A 568 -28.16 7.72 4.67
CA LEU A 568 -27.01 7.96 3.81
C LEU A 568 -26.75 9.48 3.72
N PRO A 569 -25.48 9.92 3.65
CA PRO A 569 -25.17 11.31 3.31
C PRO A 569 -25.61 11.64 1.88
N ASP A 570 -25.83 12.93 1.62
CA ASP A 570 -26.44 13.40 0.38
C ASP A 570 -25.67 12.97 -0.87
N PHE A 571 -24.33 12.99 -0.83
CA PHE A 571 -23.52 12.49 -1.93
C PHE A 571 -23.79 11.02 -2.26
N ALA A 572 -23.98 10.17 -1.25
CA ALA A 572 -24.24 8.75 -1.46
C ALA A 572 -25.65 8.50 -2.02
N VAL A 573 -26.64 9.29 -1.59
CA VAL A 573 -27.98 9.27 -2.16
C VAL A 573 -27.93 9.68 -3.63
N ALA A 574 -27.23 10.76 -3.98
CA ALA A 574 -27.07 11.22 -5.33
C ALA A 574 -26.37 10.18 -6.24
N MET A 575 -25.25 9.59 -5.77
CA MET A 575 -24.46 8.63 -6.55
C MET A 575 -25.17 7.28 -6.74
N LEU A 576 -26.04 6.86 -5.82
CA LEU A 576 -26.82 5.62 -5.92
C LEU A 576 -28.23 5.83 -6.50
N SER A 577 -28.58 7.06 -6.92
CA SER A 577 -29.85 7.34 -7.59
C SER A 577 -29.96 6.60 -8.93
N GLY A 578 -31.18 6.23 -9.31
CA GLY A 578 -31.44 5.58 -10.61
C GLY A 578 -30.98 6.41 -11.80
N GLU A 579 -31.07 7.74 -11.70
CA GLU A 579 -30.61 8.69 -12.71
C GLU A 579 -29.09 8.63 -12.87
N SER A 580 -28.33 8.80 -11.78
CA SER A 580 -26.84 8.76 -11.80
C SER A 580 -26.30 7.40 -12.30
N LEU A 581 -26.91 6.29 -11.84
CA LEU A 581 -26.54 4.95 -12.27
C LEU A 581 -26.79 4.72 -13.77
N SER A 582 -27.93 5.23 -14.30
CA SER A 582 -28.27 5.13 -15.72
C SER A 582 -27.34 6.00 -16.58
N GLN A 583 -27.06 7.22 -16.15
CA GLN A 583 -26.22 8.17 -16.88
C GLN A 583 -24.80 7.63 -17.09
N LYS A 584 -24.20 7.02 -16.04
CA LYS A 584 -22.84 6.47 -16.10
C LYS A 584 -22.78 5.08 -16.76
N GLY A 585 -23.86 4.33 -16.74
CA GLY A 585 -24.03 3.10 -17.51
C GLY A 585 -23.26 1.87 -17.01
N TYR A 586 -22.56 1.93 -15.85
CA TYR A 586 -21.80 0.80 -15.34
C TYR A 586 -22.68 -0.25 -14.67
N PHE A 587 -23.71 0.18 -13.96
CA PHE A 587 -24.54 -0.67 -13.12
C PHE A 587 -26.02 -0.59 -13.52
N ARG A 588 -26.74 -1.67 -13.28
CA ARG A 588 -28.19 -1.74 -13.48
C ARG A 588 -28.91 -1.10 -12.29
N PRO A 589 -29.67 0.00 -12.44
CA PRO A 589 -30.29 0.71 -11.33
C PRO A 589 -31.16 -0.17 -10.42
N LEU A 590 -32.03 -0.99 -11.01
CA LEU A 590 -32.92 -1.88 -10.24
C LEU A 590 -32.14 -2.91 -9.40
N ALA A 591 -31.03 -3.42 -9.92
CA ALA A 591 -30.20 -4.37 -9.19
C ALA A 591 -29.44 -3.71 -8.01
N VAL A 592 -29.01 -2.46 -8.18
CA VAL A 592 -28.36 -1.70 -7.10
C VAL A 592 -29.39 -1.34 -6.02
N HIS A 593 -30.60 -0.95 -6.42
CA HIS A 593 -31.70 -0.67 -5.48
C HIS A 593 -32.04 -1.93 -4.65
N ASP A 594 -32.18 -3.09 -5.27
CA ASP A 594 -32.40 -4.36 -4.57
C ASP A 594 -31.29 -4.69 -3.56
N LEU A 595 -30.01 -4.44 -3.94
CA LEU A 595 -28.88 -4.59 -3.00
C LEU A 595 -28.99 -3.66 -1.80
N LEU A 596 -29.40 -2.41 -2.02
CA LEU A 596 -29.53 -1.40 -0.96
C LEU A 596 -30.67 -1.78 0.00
N GLU A 597 -31.84 -2.16 -0.52
CA GLU A 597 -32.98 -2.57 0.29
C GLU A 597 -32.69 -3.84 1.12
N LYS A 598 -32.06 -4.87 0.52
CA LYS A 598 -31.64 -6.08 1.25
C LYS A 598 -30.62 -5.79 2.34
N HIS A 599 -29.75 -4.81 2.12
CA HIS A 599 -28.79 -4.39 3.13
C HIS A 599 -29.46 -3.62 4.26
N ARG A 600 -30.37 -2.71 3.95
CA ARG A 600 -31.14 -1.88 4.93
C ARG A 600 -32.06 -2.73 5.78
N SER A 601 -32.80 -3.66 5.20
CA SER A 601 -33.68 -4.58 5.91
C SER A 601 -32.93 -5.59 6.79
N GLY A 602 -31.63 -5.76 6.58
CA GLY A 602 -30.83 -6.77 7.28
C GLY A 602 -31.01 -8.19 6.73
N GLU A 603 -31.77 -8.37 5.64
CA GLU A 603 -31.92 -9.66 4.96
C GLU A 603 -30.56 -10.20 4.50
N ARG A 604 -29.69 -9.28 4.03
CA ARG A 604 -28.35 -9.65 3.57
C ARG A 604 -27.36 -8.52 3.77
N ASP A 605 -26.13 -8.90 4.17
CA ASP A 605 -25.01 -7.96 4.17
C ASP A 605 -24.49 -7.74 2.74
N CYS A 606 -24.75 -6.56 2.18
CA CYS A 606 -24.33 -6.09 0.87
C CYS A 606 -23.35 -4.90 0.96
N GLY A 607 -22.90 -4.53 2.17
CA GLY A 607 -22.13 -3.32 2.42
C GLY A 607 -20.89 -3.18 1.53
N ALA A 608 -20.08 -4.24 1.40
CA ALA A 608 -18.88 -4.21 0.54
C ALA A 608 -19.18 -4.01 -0.97
N HIS A 609 -20.33 -4.50 -1.45
CA HIS A 609 -20.74 -4.27 -2.84
C HIS A 609 -21.22 -2.83 -3.04
N LEU A 610 -22.02 -2.32 -2.11
CA LEU A 610 -22.51 -0.94 -2.14
C LEU A 610 -21.37 0.07 -2.03
N MET A 611 -20.37 -0.20 -1.18
CA MET A 611 -19.16 0.62 -1.09
C MET A 611 -18.38 0.62 -2.41
N GLY A 612 -18.21 -0.54 -3.06
CA GLY A 612 -17.55 -0.63 -4.35
C GLY A 612 -18.31 0.12 -5.47
N ILE A 613 -19.64 0.00 -5.52
CA ILE A 613 -20.49 0.74 -6.46
C ILE A 613 -20.36 2.24 -6.22
N LEU A 614 -20.50 2.67 -4.97
CA LEU A 614 -20.39 4.08 -4.59
C LEU A 614 -19.01 4.65 -4.94
N ALA A 615 -17.95 3.90 -4.66
CA ALA A 615 -16.58 4.29 -5.00
C ALA A 615 -16.40 4.50 -6.51
N ILE A 616 -16.91 3.59 -7.37
CA ILE A 616 -16.85 3.75 -8.83
C ILE A 616 -17.66 4.96 -9.30
N GLN A 617 -18.84 5.19 -8.76
CA GLN A 617 -19.68 6.33 -9.12
C GLN A 617 -19.01 7.66 -8.78
N LEU A 618 -18.38 7.75 -7.61
CA LEU A 618 -17.60 8.91 -7.19
C LEU A 618 -16.34 9.09 -8.05
N TRP A 619 -15.61 8.02 -8.32
CA TRP A 619 -14.41 8.04 -9.13
C TRP A 619 -14.70 8.57 -10.54
N ASP A 620 -15.78 8.10 -11.16
CA ASP A 620 -16.22 8.59 -12.46
C ASP A 620 -16.54 10.10 -12.41
N GLU A 621 -17.27 10.53 -11.38
CA GLU A 621 -17.64 11.94 -11.20
C GLU A 621 -16.42 12.85 -11.04
N LEU A 622 -15.35 12.35 -10.40
CA LEU A 622 -14.16 13.13 -10.07
C LEU A 622 -13.14 13.18 -11.22
N PHE A 623 -13.07 12.12 -12.03
CA PHE A 623 -11.94 11.96 -12.96
C PHE A 623 -12.36 11.84 -14.45
N MET A 624 -13.61 11.47 -14.77
CA MET A 624 -13.99 11.15 -16.15
C MET A 624 -14.62 12.34 -16.91
N LYS A 625 -14.94 13.46 -16.25
CA LYS A 625 -15.60 14.63 -16.86
C LYS A 625 -14.64 15.65 -17.51
N GLY A 626 -13.47 15.23 -17.96
CA GLY A 626 -12.56 16.02 -18.82
C GLY A 626 -11.57 16.95 -18.11
N GLN A 627 -11.82 17.36 -16.86
CA GLN A 627 -10.85 18.05 -16.00
C GLN A 627 -10.85 17.40 -14.63
N VAL A 628 -9.66 17.12 -14.10
CA VAL A 628 -9.53 16.66 -12.72
C VAL A 628 -9.99 17.79 -11.81
N LYS A 629 -11.10 17.57 -11.09
CA LYS A 629 -11.62 18.55 -10.14
C LYS A 629 -10.65 18.72 -8.97
N GLU A 630 -10.75 19.85 -8.28
CA GLU A 630 -10.10 20.03 -6.98
C GLU A 630 -10.62 19.00 -5.98
N ALA A 631 -9.83 18.80 -4.90
CA ALA A 631 -10.26 17.90 -3.84
C ALA A 631 -11.62 18.34 -3.28
N PRO A 632 -12.60 17.42 -3.15
CA PRO A 632 -13.85 17.74 -2.47
C PRO A 632 -13.60 18.26 -1.04
N ALA A 633 -14.44 19.16 -0.60
CA ALA A 633 -14.34 19.81 0.71
C ALA A 633 -14.37 18.82 1.88
#